data_662f3e09359008841e85c760710d2948
#
_entry.id   662f3e09359008841e85c760710d2948
#
_cell.length_a   1.000
_cell.length_b   1.000
_cell.length_c   1.000
_cell.angle_alpha   90.00
_cell.angle_beta   90.00
_cell.angle_gamma   90.00
#
_symmetry.space_group_name_H-M   'P 1'
#
loop_
_entity.id
_entity.type
_entity.pdbx_description
1 polymer ?
#
loop_
_entity_poly.entity_id
_entity_poly.type
_entity_poly.pdbx_seq_one_letter_code
_entity_poly.pdbx_strand_id
1 'polypeptide(L)'
;MFDAEQGARTQTVQDLRDKLNALREKLGDEKFKEILNSEIKDADDKFLEFLKRLLEEWFPEDVAPPTPPSPRGGGGGGGGGGGRVSPGGFGPTESMSNKPITEGSKYYSYKPDNSNPGKKPSNIWSGFSQGDDGNCITVSAIKAAMMRYGQKPTDIFKEVKETANGYEVTMRDGVKVSFTKDELKQAATHARFKGDDPQMLTDANFLYAASAKRAQMENNDGTAGRSFTAAMDSLNDGEYSREGLDRLGLKGLYRPATDADLRNSKVGTVEYNGHSMAVIDGRIELWGRRGGVPQSGLATVLI
;
A
#
# COMPACT_ATOMS: atom_id res chain seq x y z
N MET A 1 5.37 -21.77 -8.54
CA MET A 1 4.43 -20.76 -8.05
C MET A 1 4.97 -19.37 -8.21
N PHE A 2 6.11 -19.03 -7.64
CA PHE A 2 6.75 -17.73 -7.81
C PHE A 2 6.85 -17.25 -9.27
N ASP A 3 7.41 -18.07 -10.17
CA ASP A 3 7.52 -17.72 -11.61
C ASP A 3 6.16 -17.56 -12.29
N ALA A 4 5.16 -18.31 -11.84
CA ALA A 4 3.79 -18.22 -12.37
C ALA A 4 3.11 -16.90 -11.92
N GLU A 5 3.34 -16.45 -10.70
CA GLU A 5 2.87 -15.14 -10.22
C GLU A 5 3.51 -13.99 -11.00
N GLN A 6 4.82 -14.08 -11.28
CA GLN A 6 5.52 -13.07 -12.09
C GLN A 6 4.99 -13.02 -13.55
N GLY A 7 4.47 -14.13 -14.06
CA GLY A 7 3.87 -14.23 -15.40
C GLY A 7 2.38 -13.89 -15.48
N ALA A 8 1.73 -13.51 -14.38
CA ALA A 8 0.30 -13.18 -14.29
C ALA A 8 -0.64 -14.29 -14.81
N ARG A 9 -0.31 -15.55 -14.58
CA ARG A 9 -1.12 -16.72 -14.98
C ARG A 9 -1.96 -17.23 -13.82
N THR A 10 -3.09 -16.62 -13.56
CA THR A 10 -3.94 -16.84 -12.37
C THR A 10 -4.32 -18.32 -12.14
N GLN A 11 -4.71 -19.07 -13.20
CA GLN A 11 -5.08 -20.48 -13.05
C GLN A 11 -3.88 -21.33 -12.64
N THR A 12 -2.71 -21.08 -13.23
CA THR A 12 -1.47 -21.79 -12.89
C THR A 12 -1.03 -21.49 -11.45
N VAL A 13 -1.21 -20.26 -10.99
CA VAL A 13 -0.92 -19.87 -9.61
C VAL A 13 -1.82 -20.62 -8.64
N GLN A 14 -3.12 -20.70 -8.91
CA GLN A 14 -4.07 -21.44 -8.07
C GLN A 14 -3.75 -22.93 -8.02
N ASP A 15 -3.50 -23.57 -9.16
CA ASP A 15 -3.13 -24.98 -9.23
C ASP A 15 -1.85 -25.29 -8.42
N LEU A 16 -0.88 -24.38 -8.44
CA LEU A 16 0.36 -24.49 -7.68
C LEU A 16 0.16 -24.26 -6.19
N ARG A 17 -0.73 -23.33 -5.81
CA ARG A 17 -1.15 -23.15 -4.42
C ARG A 17 -1.81 -24.40 -3.86
N ASP A 18 -2.72 -24.99 -4.60
CA ASP A 18 -3.41 -26.23 -4.19
C ASP A 18 -2.41 -27.37 -3.99
N LYS A 19 -1.42 -27.51 -4.87
CA LYS A 19 -0.33 -28.49 -4.72
C LYS A 19 0.54 -28.23 -3.50
N LEU A 20 0.86 -26.98 -3.21
CA LEU A 20 1.63 -26.63 -2.03
C LEU A 20 0.84 -26.87 -0.73
N ASN A 21 -0.45 -26.57 -0.72
CA ASN A 21 -1.34 -26.89 0.40
C ASN A 21 -1.40 -28.42 0.65
N ALA A 22 -1.57 -29.20 -0.40
CA ALA A 22 -1.56 -30.66 -0.30
C ALA A 22 -0.21 -31.19 0.22
N LEU A 23 0.90 -30.56 -0.17
CA LEU A 23 2.23 -30.91 0.34
C LEU A 23 2.37 -30.55 1.83
N ARG A 24 1.84 -29.40 2.25
CA ARG A 24 1.78 -28.96 3.64
C ARG A 24 1.02 -29.96 4.50
N GLU A 25 -0.18 -30.36 4.07
CA GLU A 25 -0.99 -31.37 4.77
C GLU A 25 -0.25 -32.71 4.91
N LYS A 26 0.48 -33.12 3.87
CA LYS A 26 1.25 -34.36 3.88
C LYS A 26 2.48 -34.33 4.78
N LEU A 27 3.17 -33.21 4.86
CA LEU A 27 4.43 -33.06 5.62
C LEU A 27 4.18 -32.65 7.08
N GLY A 28 3.06 -32.03 7.37
CA GLY A 28 2.77 -31.33 8.61
C GLY A 28 3.40 -29.94 8.66
N ASP A 29 2.79 -29.05 9.43
CA ASP A 29 3.11 -27.63 9.45
C ASP A 29 4.57 -27.36 9.85
N GLU A 30 5.09 -28.04 10.87
CA GLU A 30 6.45 -27.82 11.35
C GLU A 30 7.52 -28.12 10.29
N LYS A 31 7.39 -29.28 9.62
CA LYS A 31 8.34 -29.69 8.60
C LYS A 31 8.24 -28.85 7.34
N PHE A 32 7.03 -28.40 7.01
CA PHE A 32 6.79 -27.49 5.88
C PHE A 32 7.40 -26.11 6.14
N LYS A 33 7.29 -25.59 7.37
CA LYS A 33 7.96 -24.35 7.80
C LYS A 33 9.47 -24.45 7.74
N GLU A 34 10.06 -25.55 8.21
CA GLU A 34 11.51 -25.76 8.14
C GLU A 34 12.03 -25.66 6.72
N ILE A 35 11.30 -26.26 5.76
CA ILE A 35 11.66 -26.20 4.34
C ILE A 35 11.57 -24.77 3.82
N LEU A 36 10.46 -24.06 4.08
CA LEU A 36 10.31 -22.68 3.64
C LEU A 36 11.39 -21.77 4.25
N ASN A 37 11.71 -21.93 5.53
CA ASN A 37 12.76 -21.16 6.20
C ASN A 37 14.16 -21.50 5.66
N SER A 38 14.41 -22.71 5.18
CA SER A 38 15.68 -23.04 4.55
C SER A 38 15.86 -22.35 3.20
N GLU A 39 14.79 -22.24 2.41
CA GLU A 39 14.80 -21.55 1.11
C GLU A 39 15.00 -20.03 1.25
N ILE A 40 14.58 -19.45 2.39
CA ILE A 40 14.78 -18.03 2.68
C ILE A 40 16.27 -17.63 2.69
N LYS A 41 17.16 -18.53 3.10
CA LYS A 41 18.59 -18.22 3.24
C LYS A 41 19.31 -17.97 1.92
N ASP A 42 18.82 -18.60 0.84
CA ASP A 42 19.43 -18.53 -0.50
C ASP A 42 18.55 -17.77 -1.50
N ALA A 43 17.44 -17.20 -1.05
CA ALA A 43 16.48 -16.51 -1.89
C ALA A 43 16.98 -15.11 -2.31
N ASP A 44 16.78 -14.77 -3.58
CA ASP A 44 16.87 -13.37 -4.00
C ASP A 44 15.73 -12.53 -3.39
N ASP A 45 15.82 -11.21 -3.48
CA ASP A 45 14.87 -10.30 -2.81
C ASP A 45 13.41 -10.55 -3.18
N LYS A 46 13.13 -10.89 -4.44
CA LYS A 46 11.77 -11.16 -4.92
C LYS A 46 11.23 -12.49 -4.44
N PHE A 47 12.09 -13.52 -4.48
CA PHE A 47 11.73 -14.83 -4.00
C PHE A 47 11.62 -14.85 -2.47
N LEU A 48 12.44 -14.07 -1.79
CA LEU A 48 12.36 -13.86 -0.34
C LEU A 48 11.00 -13.23 0.08
N GLU A 49 10.53 -12.23 -0.64
CA GLU A 49 9.21 -11.63 -0.39
C GLU A 49 8.07 -12.61 -0.64
N PHE A 50 8.16 -13.38 -1.70
CA PHE A 50 7.21 -14.43 -1.99
C PHE A 50 7.15 -15.50 -0.87
N LEU A 51 8.30 -15.97 -0.39
CA LEU A 51 8.37 -16.97 0.70
C LEU A 51 7.84 -16.41 2.02
N LYS A 52 8.16 -15.16 2.36
CA LYS A 52 7.62 -14.49 3.54
C LYS A 52 6.10 -14.38 3.47
N ARG A 53 5.57 -13.99 2.32
CA ARG A 53 4.12 -13.93 2.08
C ARG A 53 3.44 -15.29 2.29
N LEU A 54 4.03 -16.39 1.79
CA LEU A 54 3.51 -17.72 2.03
C LEU A 54 3.53 -18.10 3.50
N LEU A 55 4.60 -17.73 4.23
CA LEU A 55 4.70 -17.98 5.67
C LEU A 55 3.65 -17.19 6.45
N GLU A 56 3.44 -15.92 6.13
CA GLU A 56 2.42 -15.08 6.77
C GLU A 56 1.00 -15.59 6.48
N GLU A 57 0.73 -16.01 5.24
CA GLU A 57 -0.58 -16.55 4.85
C GLU A 57 -0.91 -17.86 5.58
N TRP A 58 0.07 -18.75 5.71
CA TRP A 58 -0.17 -20.09 6.25
C TRP A 58 0.14 -20.24 7.75
N PHE A 59 0.94 -19.34 8.31
CA PHE A 59 1.37 -19.36 9.70
C PHE A 59 1.34 -17.95 10.32
N PRO A 60 0.17 -17.31 10.36
CA PRO A 60 0.06 -15.92 10.82
C PRO A 60 0.51 -15.71 12.28
N GLU A 61 0.47 -16.77 13.10
CA GLU A 61 0.87 -16.70 14.51
C GLU A 61 2.39 -16.64 14.72
N ASP A 62 3.19 -17.09 13.74
CA ASP A 62 4.64 -17.10 13.86
C ASP A 62 5.30 -15.81 13.36
N VAL A 63 4.58 -15.00 12.61
CA VAL A 63 5.06 -13.72 12.03
C VAL A 63 4.67 -12.53 12.92
N ALA A 64 3.67 -12.72 13.78
CA ALA A 64 3.30 -11.71 14.76
C ALA A 64 4.33 -11.64 15.89
N PRO A 65 4.93 -10.47 16.20
CA PRO A 65 5.74 -10.33 17.39
C PRO A 65 4.91 -10.66 18.64
N PRO A 66 5.50 -11.27 19.67
CA PRO A 66 4.78 -11.62 20.88
C PRO A 66 4.12 -10.39 21.48
N THR A 67 2.81 -10.44 21.64
CA THR A 67 2.01 -9.40 22.29
C THR A 67 2.50 -9.23 23.72
N PRO A 68 2.96 -8.05 24.15
CA PRO A 68 3.23 -7.81 25.55
C PRO A 68 1.94 -7.92 26.35
N PRO A 69 1.96 -8.47 27.57
CA PRO A 69 0.76 -8.65 28.37
C PRO A 69 0.09 -7.31 28.66
N SER A 70 -1.17 -7.19 28.27
CA SER A 70 -1.99 -6.02 28.53
C SER A 70 -2.17 -5.79 30.02
N PRO A 71 -2.03 -4.58 30.52
CA PRO A 71 -2.53 -4.21 31.84
C PRO A 71 -4.07 -4.24 31.82
N ARG A 72 -4.67 -5.02 32.69
CA ARG A 72 -6.11 -5.03 32.97
C ARG A 72 -6.59 -3.65 33.42
N GLY A 73 -7.57 -3.14 32.70
CA GLY A 73 -8.30 -1.96 33.10
C GLY A 73 -9.55 -1.75 32.26
N GLY A 74 -10.65 -2.14 32.75
CA GLY A 74 -12.04 -2.16 32.52
C GLY A 74 -12.74 -1.24 31.50
N GLY A 75 -13.73 -1.83 30.82
CA GLY A 75 -14.98 -1.14 30.52
C GLY A 75 -15.34 -0.93 29.06
N GLY A 76 -16.10 -1.87 28.47
CA GLY A 76 -17.32 -1.52 27.74
C GLY A 76 -17.28 -1.31 26.23
N GLY A 77 -17.76 -2.30 25.47
CA GLY A 77 -18.70 -2.04 24.36
C GLY A 77 -18.20 -2.08 22.93
N GLY A 78 -18.31 -3.25 22.31
CA GLY A 78 -19.01 -3.42 21.01
C GLY A 78 -18.37 -3.06 19.70
N GLY A 79 -17.97 -4.08 18.94
CA GLY A 79 -18.26 -4.15 17.50
C GLY A 79 -17.15 -3.85 16.50
N GLY A 80 -16.76 -4.89 15.73
CA GLY A 80 -16.25 -4.75 14.38
C GLY A 80 -14.74 -4.79 14.23
N GLY A 81 -14.23 -5.96 13.77
CA GLY A 81 -12.83 -6.21 13.57
C GLY A 81 -12.22 -5.45 12.40
N GLY A 82 -11.21 -4.73 12.68
CA GLY A 82 -10.17 -4.21 11.83
C GLY A 82 -9.02 -3.95 12.76
N GLY A 83 -7.93 -4.67 12.63
CA GLY A 83 -6.78 -4.57 13.51
C GLY A 83 -6.22 -3.15 13.53
N ARG A 84 -6.66 -2.33 14.49
CA ARG A 84 -6.07 -1.01 14.73
C ARG A 84 -4.69 -1.22 15.30
N VAL A 85 -3.69 -0.94 14.46
CA VAL A 85 -2.31 -0.79 14.95
C VAL A 85 -2.30 0.40 15.94
N SER A 86 -1.90 0.14 17.16
CA SER A 86 -1.89 1.15 18.20
C SER A 86 -0.82 2.20 17.93
N PRO A 87 -1.14 3.50 17.90
CA PRO A 87 -0.15 4.56 17.66
C PRO A 87 1.02 4.57 18.64
N GLY A 88 0.90 3.92 19.78
CA GLY A 88 1.91 3.93 20.85
C GLY A 88 3.24 3.22 20.55
N GLY A 89 3.31 2.41 19.46
CA GLY A 89 4.53 1.67 19.08
C GLY A 89 5.53 2.45 18.23
N PHE A 90 5.19 3.67 17.78
CA PHE A 90 6.00 4.45 16.82
C PHE A 90 6.68 5.69 17.41
N GLY A 91 6.50 5.93 18.70
CA GLY A 91 7.04 7.12 19.37
C GLY A 91 6.21 8.41 19.14
N PRO A 92 6.74 9.56 19.55
CA PRO A 92 6.03 10.82 19.49
C PRO A 92 5.82 11.31 18.04
N THR A 93 4.72 12.00 17.81
CA THR A 93 4.38 12.61 16.52
C THR A 93 4.11 14.11 16.67
N GLU A 94 4.31 14.84 15.57
CA GLU A 94 4.08 16.29 15.49
C GLU A 94 2.93 16.58 14.52
N SER A 95 2.01 17.45 14.92
CA SER A 95 1.03 18.00 13.98
C SER A 95 1.73 18.99 13.05
N MET A 96 1.47 18.85 11.75
CA MET A 96 2.10 19.70 10.73
C MET A 96 1.12 20.74 10.16
N SER A 97 -0.08 20.85 10.72
CA SER A 97 -1.09 21.80 10.31
C SER A 97 -2.10 22.06 11.43
N ASN A 98 -2.67 23.25 11.43
CA ASN A 98 -3.81 23.63 12.28
C ASN A 98 -5.13 23.68 11.49
N LYS A 99 -5.11 23.29 10.20
CA LYS A 99 -6.31 23.25 9.39
C LYS A 99 -7.22 22.09 9.80
N PRO A 100 -8.55 22.25 9.70
CA PRO A 100 -9.48 21.15 9.96
C PRO A 100 -9.24 19.96 9.03
N ILE A 101 -9.25 18.76 9.59
CA ILE A 101 -9.20 17.52 8.84
C ILE A 101 -10.62 17.19 8.36
N THR A 102 -10.76 16.90 7.08
CA THR A 102 -12.04 16.56 6.45
C THR A 102 -12.00 15.15 5.87
N GLU A 103 -13.17 14.54 5.74
CA GLU A 103 -13.35 13.25 5.03
C GLU A 103 -13.13 13.42 3.53
N GLY A 104 -12.37 12.49 2.95
CA GLY A 104 -11.96 12.55 1.54
C GLY A 104 -13.05 12.13 0.54
N SER A 105 -14.13 11.49 0.98
CA SER A 105 -15.13 10.87 0.11
C SER A 105 -15.83 11.81 -0.87
N LYS A 106 -15.88 13.10 -0.60
CA LYS A 106 -16.47 14.12 -1.47
C LYS A 106 -15.51 14.69 -2.52
N TYR A 107 -14.23 14.36 -2.48
CA TYR A 107 -13.20 14.90 -3.36
C TYR A 107 -12.89 13.93 -4.50
N TYR A 108 -13.74 13.93 -5.53
CA TYR A 108 -13.61 13.07 -6.72
C TYR A 108 -13.76 13.84 -8.06
N SER A 109 -13.94 15.16 -8.01
CA SER A 109 -14.00 15.98 -9.22
C SER A 109 -12.58 16.25 -9.74
N TYR A 110 -11.97 15.22 -10.32
CA TYR A 110 -10.63 15.32 -10.86
C TYR A 110 -10.64 15.79 -12.32
N LYS A 111 -9.69 16.65 -12.65
CA LYS A 111 -9.36 17.03 -14.03
C LYS A 111 -7.86 16.94 -14.25
N PRO A 112 -7.39 16.31 -15.35
CA PRO A 112 -5.97 16.28 -15.67
C PRO A 112 -5.42 17.71 -15.79
N ASP A 113 -4.30 17.95 -15.14
CA ASP A 113 -3.60 19.23 -15.16
C ASP A 113 -2.10 19.01 -15.34
N ASN A 114 -1.55 19.45 -16.47
CA ASN A 114 -0.15 19.34 -16.80
C ASN A 114 0.65 20.62 -16.48
N SER A 115 0.05 21.60 -15.80
CA SER A 115 0.75 22.80 -15.37
C SER A 115 1.72 22.51 -14.22
N ASN A 116 2.80 23.29 -14.12
CA ASN A 116 3.79 23.18 -13.06
C ASN A 116 4.23 21.73 -12.77
N PRO A 117 4.77 21.00 -13.77
CA PRO A 117 5.14 19.60 -13.63
C PRO A 117 6.16 19.40 -12.51
N GLY A 118 6.01 18.32 -11.75
CA GLY A 118 6.90 17.95 -10.66
C GLY A 118 6.75 18.76 -9.37
N LYS A 119 5.73 19.63 -9.28
CA LYS A 119 5.50 20.41 -8.06
C LYS A 119 5.15 19.49 -6.90
N LYS A 120 5.97 19.55 -5.85
CA LYS A 120 5.78 18.74 -4.64
C LYS A 120 4.55 19.20 -3.84
N PRO A 121 3.96 18.31 -3.03
CA PRO A 121 2.94 18.68 -2.07
C PRO A 121 3.40 19.80 -1.14
N SER A 122 2.51 20.73 -0.83
CA SER A 122 2.80 21.78 0.17
C SER A 122 2.87 21.22 1.59
N ASN A 123 2.02 20.26 1.91
CA ASN A 123 2.03 19.54 3.18
C ASN A 123 1.62 18.07 2.98
N ILE A 124 2.59 17.23 2.68
CA ILE A 124 2.36 15.81 2.48
C ILE A 124 1.90 15.09 3.76
N TRP A 125 2.19 15.65 4.91
CA TRP A 125 1.88 15.03 6.20
C TRP A 125 0.37 14.95 6.42
N SER A 126 -0.31 16.08 6.45
CA SER A 126 -1.73 16.19 6.79
C SER A 126 -2.64 16.45 5.58
N GLY A 127 -2.10 16.72 4.42
CA GLY A 127 -2.88 17.00 3.20
C GLY A 127 -3.83 15.86 2.84
N PHE A 128 -3.35 14.62 2.91
CA PHE A 128 -4.18 13.42 3.02
C PHE A 128 -3.51 12.38 3.92
N SER A 129 -4.28 11.47 4.46
CA SER A 129 -3.78 10.36 5.27
C SER A 129 -4.73 9.18 5.25
N GLN A 130 -4.23 8.04 5.69
CA GLN A 130 -5.03 6.86 5.92
C GLN A 130 -6.16 7.14 6.92
N GLY A 131 -7.35 6.64 6.63
CA GLY A 131 -8.47 6.61 7.54
C GLY A 131 -8.50 5.35 8.40
N ASP A 132 -9.66 4.72 8.47
CA ASP A 132 -9.89 3.57 9.35
C ASP A 132 -9.64 2.19 8.69
N ASP A 133 -9.25 2.16 7.41
CA ASP A 133 -9.04 0.91 6.65
C ASP A 133 -7.58 0.49 6.61
N GLY A 134 -7.34 -0.80 6.32
CA GLY A 134 -6.00 -1.42 6.24
C GLY A 134 -5.25 -1.13 4.94
N ASN A 135 -5.29 0.09 4.42
CA ASN A 135 -4.67 0.49 3.15
C ASN A 135 -3.35 1.26 3.28
N CYS A 136 -2.62 1.02 4.35
CA CYS A 136 -1.36 1.72 4.63
C CYS A 136 -0.31 1.56 3.51
N ILE A 137 -0.21 0.40 2.87
CA ILE A 137 0.70 0.13 1.75
C ILE A 137 0.36 1.05 0.56
N THR A 138 -0.91 1.19 0.23
CA THR A 138 -1.35 2.10 -0.84
C THR A 138 -1.10 3.56 -0.47
N VAL A 139 -1.41 3.96 0.76
CA VAL A 139 -1.19 5.34 1.25
C VAL A 139 0.29 5.71 1.24
N SER A 140 1.15 4.86 1.79
CA SER A 140 2.60 5.11 1.84
C SER A 140 3.20 5.20 0.44
N ALA A 141 2.77 4.33 -0.49
CA ALA A 141 3.19 4.36 -1.88
C ALA A 141 2.76 5.67 -2.59
N ILE A 142 1.51 6.10 -2.42
CA ILE A 142 1.01 7.35 -2.99
C ILE A 142 1.79 8.55 -2.45
N LYS A 143 2.02 8.63 -1.14
CA LYS A 143 2.79 9.73 -0.54
C LYS A 143 4.23 9.76 -1.03
N ALA A 144 4.89 8.62 -1.06
CA ALA A 144 6.25 8.51 -1.59
C ALA A 144 6.31 8.91 -3.07
N ALA A 145 5.37 8.48 -3.89
CA ALA A 145 5.29 8.86 -5.30
C ALA A 145 5.05 10.36 -5.48
N MET A 146 4.15 10.97 -4.71
CA MET A 146 3.92 12.42 -4.73
C MET A 146 5.18 13.20 -4.39
N MET A 147 5.94 12.74 -3.41
CA MET A 147 7.20 13.38 -3.02
C MET A 147 8.33 13.15 -4.02
N ARG A 148 8.33 12.03 -4.73
CA ARG A 148 9.37 11.73 -5.73
C ARG A 148 9.12 12.45 -7.05
N TYR A 149 7.89 12.42 -7.55
CA TYR A 149 7.54 12.86 -8.92
C TYR A 149 6.75 14.16 -8.97
N GLY A 150 5.96 14.48 -7.97
CA GLY A 150 5.02 15.60 -7.91
C GLY A 150 3.65 15.13 -7.42
N GLN A 151 2.85 16.07 -6.90
CA GLN A 151 1.55 15.76 -6.28
C GLN A 151 0.54 15.22 -7.27
N LYS A 152 0.54 15.72 -8.52
CA LYS A 152 -0.53 15.45 -9.46
C LYS A 152 -0.42 14.05 -10.05
N PRO A 153 -1.53 13.36 -10.32
CA PRO A 153 -1.52 12.11 -11.10
C PRO A 153 -0.79 12.22 -12.44
N THR A 154 -0.84 13.37 -13.10
CA THR A 154 -0.08 13.65 -14.34
C THR A 154 1.44 13.70 -14.15
N ASP A 155 1.93 13.89 -12.94
CA ASP A 155 3.37 13.80 -12.61
C ASP A 155 3.81 12.36 -12.32
N ILE A 156 2.91 11.55 -11.76
CA ILE A 156 3.19 10.18 -11.35
C ILE A 156 3.01 9.21 -12.50
N PHE A 157 1.92 9.32 -13.25
CA PHE A 157 1.66 8.51 -14.43
C PHE A 157 2.32 9.10 -15.68
N LYS A 158 2.59 8.25 -16.65
CA LYS A 158 3.12 8.68 -17.95
C LYS A 158 2.12 9.54 -18.71
N GLU A 159 0.84 9.20 -18.65
CA GLU A 159 -0.23 9.93 -19.31
C GLU A 159 -1.55 9.74 -18.57
N VAL A 160 -2.33 10.80 -18.47
CA VAL A 160 -3.69 10.79 -17.96
C VAL A 160 -4.59 11.53 -18.95
N LYS A 161 -5.60 10.86 -19.47
CA LYS A 161 -6.60 11.44 -20.39
C LYS A 161 -7.98 11.38 -19.77
N GLU A 162 -8.70 12.49 -19.81
CA GLU A 162 -10.13 12.50 -19.55
C GLU A 162 -10.88 12.08 -20.82
N THR A 163 -11.89 11.22 -20.66
CA THR A 163 -12.79 10.78 -21.71
C THR A 163 -14.21 11.28 -21.40
N ALA A 164 -15.17 11.04 -22.30
CA ALA A 164 -16.55 11.43 -22.06
C ALA A 164 -17.12 10.87 -20.74
N ASN A 165 -16.77 9.64 -20.38
CA ASN A 165 -17.36 8.91 -19.25
C ASN A 165 -16.38 8.60 -18.11
N GLY A 166 -15.11 8.95 -18.25
CA GLY A 166 -14.10 8.60 -17.26
C GLY A 166 -12.69 9.01 -17.63
N TYR A 167 -11.75 8.12 -17.41
CA TYR A 167 -10.31 8.39 -17.57
C TYR A 167 -9.58 7.19 -18.16
N GLU A 168 -8.57 7.47 -18.96
CA GLU A 168 -7.56 6.53 -19.41
C GLU A 168 -6.21 6.93 -18.84
N VAL A 169 -5.54 6.00 -18.19
CA VAL A 169 -4.24 6.20 -17.56
C VAL A 169 -3.23 5.27 -18.18
N THR A 170 -2.08 5.80 -18.59
CA THR A 170 -0.90 5.03 -18.94
C THR A 170 0.12 5.18 -17.82
N MET A 171 0.44 4.09 -17.16
CA MET A 171 1.42 4.06 -16.07
C MET A 171 2.85 4.07 -16.59
N ARG A 172 3.84 4.31 -15.74
CA ARG A 172 5.25 4.39 -16.16
C ARG A 172 5.82 3.06 -16.67
N ASP A 173 5.31 1.94 -16.18
CA ASP A 173 5.65 0.60 -16.67
C ASP A 173 4.91 0.20 -17.95
N GLY A 174 4.13 1.12 -18.52
CA GLY A 174 3.39 0.93 -19.78
C GLY A 174 2.00 0.30 -19.62
N VAL A 175 1.61 -0.11 -18.42
CA VAL A 175 0.27 -0.66 -18.18
C VAL A 175 -0.77 0.44 -18.34
N LYS A 176 -1.85 0.11 -19.04
CA LYS A 176 -2.99 1.01 -19.25
C LYS A 176 -4.18 0.54 -18.43
N VAL A 177 -4.78 1.47 -17.71
CA VAL A 177 -6.03 1.26 -16.98
C VAL A 177 -7.06 2.30 -17.39
N SER A 178 -8.34 1.92 -17.33
CA SER A 178 -9.45 2.83 -17.57
C SER A 178 -10.49 2.65 -16.49
N PHE A 179 -11.05 3.74 -16.02
CA PHE A 179 -12.14 3.72 -15.05
C PHE A 179 -13.11 4.89 -15.30
N THR A 180 -14.34 4.68 -14.89
CA THR A 180 -15.41 5.66 -15.08
C THR A 180 -15.39 6.75 -14.01
N LYS A 181 -16.10 7.86 -14.23
CA LYS A 181 -16.32 8.89 -13.21
C LYS A 181 -17.06 8.34 -12.00
N ASP A 182 -17.99 7.40 -12.20
CA ASP A 182 -18.68 6.72 -11.11
C ASP A 182 -17.75 5.79 -10.32
N GLU A 183 -16.85 5.08 -10.98
CA GLU A 183 -15.82 4.29 -10.32
C GLU A 183 -14.87 5.19 -9.49
N LEU A 184 -14.50 6.36 -9.98
CA LEU A 184 -13.70 7.33 -9.20
C LEU A 184 -14.46 7.81 -7.96
N LYS A 185 -15.75 8.07 -8.07
CA LYS A 185 -16.60 8.42 -6.93
C LYS A 185 -16.68 7.28 -5.90
N GLN A 186 -16.83 6.04 -6.35
CA GLN A 186 -16.78 4.86 -5.49
C GLN A 186 -15.41 4.74 -4.80
N ALA A 187 -14.32 4.95 -5.54
CA ALA A 187 -12.97 4.90 -5.00
C ALA A 187 -12.75 5.96 -3.91
N ALA A 188 -13.21 7.19 -4.10
CA ALA A 188 -13.13 8.24 -3.08
C ALA A 188 -13.84 7.86 -1.78
N THR A 189 -14.93 7.11 -1.87
CA THR A 189 -15.66 6.60 -0.69
C THR A 189 -14.92 5.43 -0.03
N HIS A 190 -14.42 4.48 -0.83
CA HIS A 190 -13.73 3.27 -0.33
C HIS A 190 -12.33 3.55 0.23
N ALA A 191 -11.62 4.52 -0.31
CA ALA A 191 -10.29 4.88 0.15
C ALA A 191 -10.29 5.37 1.61
N ARG A 192 -11.38 5.98 2.05
CA ARG A 192 -11.56 6.58 3.39
C ARG A 192 -10.43 7.48 3.82
N PHE A 193 -9.84 8.18 2.86
CA PHE A 193 -8.79 9.15 3.16
C PHE A 193 -9.36 10.34 3.92
N LYS A 194 -8.51 10.90 4.77
CA LYS A 194 -8.79 12.12 5.54
C LYS A 194 -7.68 13.11 5.29
N GLY A 195 -7.95 14.39 5.37
CA GLY A 195 -6.91 15.39 5.19
C GLY A 195 -7.41 16.82 5.27
N ASP A 196 -6.48 17.75 5.17
CA ASP A 196 -6.74 19.19 5.22
C ASP A 196 -6.54 19.91 3.87
N ASP A 197 -6.18 19.14 2.81
CA ASP A 197 -5.97 19.68 1.47
C ASP A 197 -6.94 19.04 0.46
N PRO A 198 -7.99 19.76 0.05
CA PRO A 198 -8.98 19.25 -0.90
C PRO A 198 -8.40 18.78 -2.23
N GLN A 199 -7.39 19.51 -2.76
CA GLN A 199 -6.76 19.13 -4.03
C GLN A 199 -5.93 17.86 -3.87
N MET A 200 -5.17 17.74 -2.79
CA MET A 200 -4.38 16.54 -2.50
C MET A 200 -5.28 15.33 -2.25
N LEU A 201 -6.41 15.49 -1.57
CA LEU A 201 -7.42 14.44 -1.42
C LEU A 201 -7.99 14.00 -2.76
N THR A 202 -8.29 14.95 -3.66
CA THR A 202 -8.75 14.64 -5.02
C THR A 202 -7.69 13.86 -5.80
N ASP A 203 -6.46 14.30 -5.77
CA ASP A 203 -5.33 13.62 -6.44
C ASP A 203 -5.08 12.23 -5.86
N ALA A 204 -5.08 12.08 -4.54
CA ALA A 204 -4.90 10.80 -3.86
C ALA A 204 -6.03 9.81 -4.18
N ASN A 205 -7.28 10.25 -4.21
CA ASN A 205 -8.43 9.43 -4.60
C ASN A 205 -8.32 8.95 -6.06
N PHE A 206 -7.82 9.78 -6.95
CA PHE A 206 -7.57 9.39 -8.33
C PHE A 206 -6.47 8.31 -8.43
N LEU A 207 -5.38 8.49 -7.71
CA LEU A 207 -4.28 7.51 -7.65
C LEU A 207 -4.76 6.18 -7.06
N TYR A 208 -5.59 6.23 -6.02
CA TYR A 208 -6.22 5.04 -5.44
C TYR A 208 -7.15 4.34 -6.45
N ALA A 209 -7.97 5.08 -7.19
CA ALA A 209 -8.84 4.50 -8.22
C ALA A 209 -8.05 3.79 -9.31
N ALA A 210 -6.96 4.39 -9.79
CA ALA A 210 -6.07 3.76 -10.77
C ALA A 210 -5.40 2.49 -10.22
N SER A 211 -4.95 2.52 -8.96
CA SER A 211 -4.39 1.36 -8.27
C SER A 211 -5.42 0.23 -8.13
N ALA A 212 -6.66 0.54 -7.74
CA ALA A 212 -7.74 -0.44 -7.64
C ALA A 212 -8.10 -1.03 -9.01
N LYS A 213 -8.11 -0.22 -10.06
CA LYS A 213 -8.36 -0.73 -11.41
C LYS A 213 -7.27 -1.67 -11.90
N ARG A 214 -6.02 -1.37 -11.57
CA ARG A 214 -4.91 -2.28 -11.84
C ARG A 214 -5.04 -3.56 -11.02
N ALA A 215 -5.36 -3.48 -9.75
CA ALA A 215 -5.63 -4.65 -8.90
C ALA A 215 -6.74 -5.53 -9.48
N GLN A 216 -7.81 -4.92 -10.01
CA GLN A 216 -8.88 -5.65 -10.70
C GLN A 216 -8.37 -6.41 -11.94
N MET A 217 -7.56 -5.75 -12.78
CA MET A 217 -7.00 -6.37 -13.98
C MET A 217 -6.03 -7.51 -13.65
N GLU A 218 -5.26 -7.38 -12.59
CA GLU A 218 -4.29 -8.37 -12.13
C GLU A 218 -4.92 -9.47 -11.25
N ASN A 219 -6.21 -9.34 -10.93
CA ASN A 219 -6.93 -10.22 -10.01
C ASN A 219 -6.21 -10.37 -8.66
N ASN A 220 -5.85 -9.24 -8.07
CA ASN A 220 -5.21 -9.19 -6.75
C ASN A 220 -5.91 -10.12 -5.75
N ASP A 221 -5.15 -10.85 -4.93
CA ASP A 221 -5.64 -11.84 -3.94
C ASP A 221 -6.55 -12.94 -4.52
N GLY A 222 -6.56 -13.10 -5.86
CA GLY A 222 -7.45 -14.03 -6.54
C GLY A 222 -8.95 -13.65 -6.50
N THR A 223 -9.29 -12.48 -6.00
CA THR A 223 -10.67 -12.01 -5.80
C THR A 223 -10.98 -10.69 -6.49
N ALA A 224 -10.00 -9.82 -6.67
CA ALA A 224 -10.16 -8.46 -7.19
C ALA A 224 -10.78 -8.41 -8.60
N GLY A 225 -10.53 -9.41 -9.42
CA GLY A 225 -11.10 -9.49 -10.78
C GLY A 225 -12.62 -9.60 -10.84
N ARG A 226 -13.28 -9.93 -9.74
CA ARG A 226 -14.74 -10.13 -9.69
C ARG A 226 -15.54 -8.85 -9.90
N SER A 227 -15.04 -7.74 -9.37
CA SER A 227 -15.66 -6.42 -9.46
C SER A 227 -14.71 -5.31 -9.07
N PHE A 228 -15.05 -4.06 -9.37
CA PHE A 228 -14.26 -2.91 -8.89
C PHE A 228 -14.33 -2.78 -7.36
N THR A 229 -15.46 -3.10 -6.74
CA THR A 229 -15.57 -3.16 -5.27
C THR A 229 -14.62 -4.20 -4.69
N ALA A 230 -14.61 -5.43 -5.21
CA ALA A 230 -13.68 -6.46 -4.77
C ALA A 230 -12.21 -6.06 -4.94
N ALA A 231 -11.90 -5.31 -5.99
CA ALA A 231 -10.55 -4.76 -6.18
C ALA A 231 -10.19 -3.72 -5.13
N MET A 232 -11.11 -2.84 -4.75
CA MET A 232 -10.90 -1.87 -3.68
C MET A 232 -10.78 -2.56 -2.31
N ASP A 233 -11.61 -3.57 -2.06
CA ASP A 233 -11.53 -4.37 -0.84
C ASP A 233 -10.14 -5.03 -0.71
N SER A 234 -9.59 -5.56 -1.82
CA SER A 234 -8.26 -6.16 -1.83
C SER A 234 -7.12 -5.19 -1.52
N LEU A 235 -7.32 -3.88 -1.69
CA LEU A 235 -6.35 -2.84 -1.29
C LEU A 235 -6.53 -2.40 0.18
N ASN A 236 -7.65 -2.75 0.80
CA ASN A 236 -8.05 -2.27 2.13
C ASN A 236 -7.95 -3.34 3.22
N ASP A 237 -7.63 -4.58 2.90
CA ASP A 237 -7.56 -5.70 3.84
C ASP A 237 -6.14 -6.07 4.26
N GLY A 238 -5.16 -5.28 3.83
CA GLY A 238 -3.74 -5.48 4.03
C GLY A 238 -3.06 -5.94 2.76
N GLU A 239 -2.04 -5.22 2.34
CA GLU A 239 -1.24 -5.48 1.15
C GLU A 239 0.18 -5.86 1.55
N TYR A 240 0.87 -6.52 0.63
CA TYR A 240 2.28 -6.79 0.82
C TYR A 240 3.14 -5.59 0.43
N SER A 241 4.30 -5.54 1.06
CA SER A 241 5.33 -4.56 0.78
C SER A 241 5.56 -4.38 -0.72
N ARG A 242 5.66 -3.12 -1.15
CA ARG A 242 5.91 -2.69 -2.53
C ARG A 242 4.75 -2.89 -3.50
N GLU A 243 3.72 -3.67 -3.18
CA GLU A 243 2.56 -3.82 -4.06
C GLU A 243 1.87 -2.49 -4.35
N GLY A 244 1.81 -1.60 -3.36
CA GLY A 244 1.31 -0.24 -3.59
C GLY A 244 2.10 0.52 -4.65
N LEU A 245 3.43 0.38 -4.69
CA LEU A 245 4.27 0.97 -5.73
C LEU A 245 4.05 0.30 -7.08
N ASP A 246 3.94 -1.02 -7.11
CA ASP A 246 3.67 -1.79 -8.33
C ASP A 246 2.32 -1.41 -8.95
N ARG A 247 1.27 -1.24 -8.11
CA ARG A 247 -0.07 -0.80 -8.54
C ARG A 247 -0.08 0.62 -9.11
N LEU A 248 0.86 1.47 -8.72
CA LEU A 248 1.07 2.80 -9.31
C LEU A 248 1.92 2.78 -10.59
N GLY A 249 2.39 1.59 -11.03
CA GLY A 249 3.22 1.46 -12.21
C GLY A 249 4.69 1.82 -11.99
N LEU A 250 5.16 1.75 -10.75
CA LEU A 250 6.52 2.14 -10.36
C LEU A 250 7.47 0.95 -10.23
N LYS A 251 7.08 -0.23 -10.70
CA LYS A 251 7.95 -1.41 -10.74
C LYS A 251 9.22 -1.11 -11.54
N GLY A 252 10.38 -1.37 -10.92
CA GLY A 252 11.68 -1.03 -11.51
C GLY A 252 12.16 0.41 -11.25
N LEU A 253 11.34 1.24 -10.61
CA LEU A 253 11.67 2.61 -10.20
C LEU A 253 11.86 2.74 -8.68
N TYR A 254 12.08 1.63 -8.03
CA TYR A 254 12.44 1.54 -6.62
C TYR A 254 13.46 0.41 -6.42
N ARG A 255 14.11 0.41 -5.28
CA ARG A 255 15.00 -0.68 -4.85
C ARG A 255 14.83 -0.97 -3.36
N PRO A 256 15.18 -2.18 -2.91
CA PRO A 256 15.40 -2.45 -1.49
C PRO A 256 16.37 -1.45 -0.89
N ALA A 257 16.14 -1.09 0.34
CA ALA A 257 16.93 -0.11 1.07
C ALA A 257 17.06 -0.52 2.55
N THR A 258 17.89 0.21 3.27
CA THR A 258 17.96 0.16 4.72
C THR A 258 17.28 1.39 5.32
N ASP A 259 16.94 1.33 6.60
CA ASP A 259 16.48 2.50 7.34
C ASP A 259 17.52 3.63 7.33
N ALA A 260 18.82 3.30 7.28
CA ALA A 260 19.90 4.27 7.13
C ALA A 260 19.83 5.03 5.79
N ASP A 261 19.51 4.35 4.68
CA ASP A 261 19.28 5.01 3.39
C ASP A 261 18.15 6.04 3.49
N LEU A 262 17.07 5.68 4.15
CA LEU A 262 15.89 6.53 4.30
C LEU A 262 16.13 7.71 5.24
N ARG A 263 16.93 7.54 6.30
CA ARG A 263 17.33 8.63 7.20
C ARG A 263 18.14 9.73 6.51
N ASN A 264 18.84 9.36 5.43
CA ASN A 264 19.66 10.29 4.66
C ASN A 264 18.88 11.02 3.54
N SER A 265 17.66 11.44 3.84
CA SER A 265 16.79 12.27 2.98
C SER A 265 16.37 11.64 1.65
N LYS A 266 16.38 10.33 1.54
CA LYS A 266 15.77 9.63 0.41
C LYS A 266 14.29 9.43 0.65
N VAL A 267 13.50 9.51 -0.43
CA VAL A 267 12.07 9.25 -0.39
C VAL A 267 11.81 7.76 -0.60
N GLY A 268 10.97 7.20 0.23
CA GLY A 268 10.60 5.81 0.12
C GLY A 268 9.51 5.39 1.10
N THR A 269 9.45 4.11 1.36
CA THR A 269 8.53 3.50 2.33
C THR A 269 9.30 2.61 3.30
N VAL A 270 8.77 2.44 4.49
CA VAL A 270 9.29 1.49 5.47
C VAL A 270 8.13 0.80 6.18
N GLU A 271 8.30 -0.47 6.47
CA GLU A 271 7.30 -1.30 7.13
C GLU A 271 7.88 -1.95 8.36
N TYR A 272 7.24 -1.72 9.49
CA TYR A 272 7.48 -2.40 10.75
C TYR A 272 6.26 -2.23 11.67
N ASN A 273 6.16 -3.07 12.68
CA ASN A 273 5.04 -3.09 13.63
C ASN A 273 3.65 -3.17 12.95
N GLY A 274 3.55 -3.91 11.83
CA GLY A 274 2.29 -4.11 11.11
C GLY A 274 1.77 -2.87 10.39
N HIS A 275 2.62 -1.87 10.12
CA HIS A 275 2.23 -0.64 9.44
C HIS A 275 3.24 -0.23 8.38
N SER A 276 2.76 0.23 7.22
CA SER A 276 3.56 0.82 6.17
C SER A 276 3.50 2.34 6.23
N MET A 277 4.65 2.98 6.14
CA MET A 277 4.80 4.41 6.29
C MET A 277 5.63 4.99 5.15
N ALA A 278 5.22 6.12 4.61
CA ALA A 278 6.11 6.93 3.78
C ALA A 278 7.23 7.53 4.63
N VAL A 279 8.43 7.59 4.09
CA VAL A 279 9.57 8.26 4.69
C VAL A 279 9.94 9.46 3.84
N ILE A 280 9.91 10.62 4.46
CA ILE A 280 10.08 11.93 3.83
C ILE A 280 11.04 12.73 4.69
N ASP A 281 12.12 13.20 4.08
CA ASP A 281 13.18 13.96 4.79
C ASP A 281 13.67 13.24 6.07
N GLY A 282 13.84 11.92 5.98
CA GLY A 282 14.32 11.09 7.08
C GLY A 282 13.32 10.86 8.23
N ARG A 283 12.03 11.16 8.02
CA ARG A 283 10.99 11.04 9.04
C ARG A 283 9.81 10.22 8.51
N ILE A 284 9.23 9.39 9.36
CA ILE A 284 8.04 8.58 9.02
C ILE A 284 6.76 9.42 9.06
N GLU A 285 5.84 9.11 8.17
CA GLU A 285 4.49 9.65 8.20
C GLU A 285 3.57 8.69 8.96
N LEU A 286 2.79 9.22 9.90
CA LEU A 286 1.88 8.46 10.76
C LEU A 286 0.52 9.15 10.82
N TRP A 287 -0.45 8.61 10.08
CA TRP A 287 -1.85 9.05 10.08
C TRP A 287 -2.01 10.58 10.02
N GLY A 288 -1.31 11.21 9.09
CA GLY A 288 -1.38 12.66 8.88
C GLY A 288 -0.42 13.48 9.75
N ARG A 289 0.46 12.84 10.50
CA ARG A 289 1.42 13.49 11.39
C ARG A 289 2.85 13.12 11.04
N ARG A 290 3.80 14.01 11.35
CA ARG A 290 5.22 13.72 11.24
C ARG A 290 5.71 12.94 12.46
N GLY A 291 6.22 11.75 12.23
CA GLY A 291 6.80 10.90 13.27
C GLY A 291 8.30 11.07 13.43
N GLY A 292 8.92 10.10 14.10
CA GLY A 292 10.37 10.01 14.31
C GLY A 292 11.15 9.59 13.05
N VAL A 293 12.40 9.25 13.24
CA VAL A 293 13.23 8.61 12.20
C VAL A 293 12.76 7.18 11.97
N PRO A 294 12.88 6.64 10.73
CA PRO A 294 12.53 5.26 10.48
C PRO A 294 13.40 4.30 11.29
N GLN A 295 12.76 3.25 11.83
CA GLN A 295 13.44 2.15 12.49
C GLN A 295 13.72 1.02 11.49
N SER A 296 14.46 0.01 11.94
CA SER A 296 14.72 -1.18 11.12
C SER A 296 13.42 -1.88 10.73
N GLY A 297 13.26 -2.12 9.44
CA GLY A 297 12.07 -2.71 8.85
C GLY A 297 12.29 -2.99 7.38
N LEU A 298 11.23 -3.36 6.68
CA LEU A 298 11.29 -3.54 5.24
C LEU A 298 11.29 -2.17 4.55
N ALA A 299 12.48 -1.71 4.20
CA ALA A 299 12.69 -0.39 3.61
C ALA A 299 12.79 -0.45 2.08
N THR A 300 12.20 0.55 1.42
CA THR A 300 12.21 0.70 -0.04
C THR A 300 12.49 2.15 -0.38
N VAL A 301 13.40 2.39 -1.31
CA VAL A 301 13.75 3.73 -1.82
C VAL A 301 13.30 3.86 -3.27
N LEU A 302 12.62 4.96 -3.60
CA LEU A 302 12.32 5.34 -4.99
C LEU A 302 13.59 5.93 -5.63
N ILE A 303 13.86 5.52 -6.88
CA ILE A 303 15.05 5.92 -7.65
C ILE A 303 14.69 6.82 -8.82
#